data_4348825421db417c0e30a77ae06ca777
#
_entry.id   4348825421db417c0e30a77ae06ca777
#
_cell.length_a   1.000
_cell.length_b   1.000
_cell.length_c   1.000
_cell.angle_alpha   90.00
_cell.angle_beta   90.00
_cell.angle_gamma   90.00
#
_symmetry.space_group_name_H-M   'P 1'
#
loop_
_entity.id
_entity.type
_entity.pdbx_description
1 polymer ?
#
loop_
_entity_poly.entity_id
_entity_poly.type
_entity_poly.pdbx_seq_one_letter_code
_entity_poly.pdbx_strand_id
1 'polypeptide(L)'
;MSKENEGYGSTLNLPATDFPMRAGLPKREPDFLTFWKEKGIYQKKLKAHAGHKKFILHDGPPYANGKIHLGHALNKILKDIIVKHKNMTGHYAPYVPGWDTHGLPIESAILKDCLLYTSPSPR
;
A
#
# COMPACT_ATOMS: atom_id res chain seq x y z
N MET A 1 -57.80 13.45 -16.14
CA MET A 1 -57.54 12.20 -15.39
C MET A 1 -56.16 11.74 -15.75
N SER A 2 -55.21 12.10 -14.91
CA SER A 2 -53.80 11.72 -15.04
C SER A 2 -53.67 10.26 -14.61
N LYS A 3 -53.24 9.35 -15.51
CA LYS A 3 -52.88 8.00 -15.15
C LYS A 3 -51.57 8.11 -14.32
N GLU A 4 -51.67 7.90 -13.01
CA GLU A 4 -50.52 7.64 -12.17
C GLU A 4 -49.83 6.40 -12.71
N ASN A 5 -48.60 6.59 -13.17
CA ASN A 5 -47.77 5.50 -13.64
C ASN A 5 -47.20 4.81 -12.37
N GLU A 6 -47.97 3.89 -11.78
CA GLU A 6 -47.51 3.04 -10.70
C GLU A 6 -46.37 2.17 -11.23
N GLY A 7 -45.17 2.70 -11.12
CA GLY A 7 -43.97 1.94 -11.47
C GLY A 7 -43.78 0.78 -10.50
N TYR A 8 -43.45 -0.39 -11.02
CA TYR A 8 -43.19 -1.63 -10.23
C TYR A 8 -41.95 -1.53 -9.32
N GLY A 9 -41.38 -0.32 -9.15
CA GLY A 9 -40.18 -0.11 -8.33
C GLY A 9 -40.34 -0.54 -6.87
N SER A 10 -41.54 -0.41 -6.30
CA SER A 10 -41.85 -0.81 -4.92
C SER A 10 -41.96 -2.31 -4.73
N THR A 11 -42.09 -3.08 -5.81
CA THR A 11 -42.20 -4.57 -5.77
C THR A 11 -40.86 -5.25 -5.92
N LEU A 12 -39.78 -4.50 -6.18
CA LEU A 12 -38.45 -5.05 -6.37
C LEU A 12 -37.75 -5.23 -5.01
N ASN A 13 -37.42 -6.46 -4.67
CA ASN A 13 -36.57 -6.78 -3.51
C ASN A 13 -35.10 -6.55 -3.87
N LEU A 14 -34.70 -5.29 -3.98
CA LEU A 14 -33.29 -4.96 -4.19
C LEU A 14 -32.53 -5.10 -2.85
N PRO A 15 -31.30 -5.64 -2.88
CA PRO A 15 -30.49 -5.70 -1.68
C PRO A 15 -30.21 -4.29 -1.18
N ALA A 16 -30.55 -4.02 0.08
CA ALA A 16 -30.16 -2.78 0.75
C ALA A 16 -28.83 -2.98 1.49
N THR A 17 -27.87 -2.11 1.25
CA THR A 17 -26.56 -2.17 1.89
C THR A 17 -25.99 -0.76 2.03
N ASP A 18 -25.34 -0.49 3.17
CA ASP A 18 -24.56 0.73 3.38
C ASP A 18 -23.21 0.69 2.65
N PHE A 19 -22.89 -0.44 2.01
CA PHE A 19 -21.67 -0.56 1.25
C PHE A 19 -21.77 0.26 -0.05
N PRO A 20 -20.87 1.22 -0.29
CA PRO A 20 -20.98 2.12 -1.44
C PRO A 20 -20.79 1.35 -2.76
N MET A 21 -21.66 1.60 -3.72
CA MET A 21 -21.61 1.01 -5.07
C MET A 21 -20.30 1.31 -5.80
N ARG A 22 -19.70 2.47 -5.53
CA ARG A 22 -18.38 2.85 -6.05
C ARG A 22 -17.37 2.81 -4.93
N ALA A 23 -16.28 2.08 -5.13
CA ALA A 23 -15.21 1.96 -4.13
C ALA A 23 -14.61 3.32 -3.75
N GLY A 24 -14.41 4.22 -4.72
CA GLY A 24 -13.89 5.57 -4.48
C GLY A 24 -12.55 5.56 -3.73
N LEU A 25 -11.72 4.54 -3.93
CA LEU A 25 -10.50 4.28 -3.14
C LEU A 25 -9.57 5.48 -3.01
N PRO A 26 -9.29 6.26 -4.09
CA PRO A 26 -8.38 7.40 -3.95
C PRO A 26 -8.83 8.46 -2.93
N LYS A 27 -10.14 8.54 -2.67
CA LYS A 27 -10.69 9.45 -1.65
C LYS A 27 -10.76 8.84 -0.27
N ARG A 28 -10.95 7.53 -0.18
CA ARG A 28 -11.17 6.80 1.09
C ARG A 28 -9.89 6.26 1.73
N GLU A 29 -8.89 5.94 0.93
CA GLU A 29 -7.62 5.39 1.44
C GLU A 29 -6.90 6.32 2.42
N PRO A 30 -6.85 7.65 2.23
CA PRO A 30 -6.27 8.55 3.22
C PRO A 30 -6.94 8.45 4.60
N ASP A 31 -8.28 8.29 4.63
CA ASP A 31 -9.03 8.15 5.88
C ASP A 31 -8.70 6.82 6.57
N PHE A 32 -8.55 5.73 5.80
CA PHE A 32 -8.11 4.44 6.35
C PHE A 32 -6.71 4.51 6.95
N LEU A 33 -5.77 5.18 6.27
CA LEU A 33 -4.42 5.36 6.79
C LEU A 33 -4.40 6.17 8.08
N THR A 34 -5.19 7.23 8.14
CA THR A 34 -5.36 8.05 9.35
C THR A 34 -5.92 7.21 10.49
N PHE A 35 -7.01 6.48 10.24
CA PHE A 35 -7.62 5.60 11.23
C PHE A 35 -6.63 4.53 11.75
N TRP A 36 -5.88 3.89 10.85
CA TRP A 36 -4.91 2.87 11.25
C TRP A 36 -3.78 3.45 12.11
N LYS A 37 -3.33 4.65 11.78
CA LYS A 37 -2.31 5.37 12.54
C LYS A 37 -2.82 5.74 13.94
N GLU A 38 -3.97 6.38 14.03
CA GLU A 38 -4.59 6.80 15.30
C GLU A 38 -4.87 5.63 16.24
N LYS A 39 -5.37 4.53 15.68
CA LYS A 39 -5.67 3.31 16.44
C LYS A 39 -4.45 2.43 16.72
N GLY A 40 -3.29 2.72 16.11
CA GLY A 40 -2.08 1.91 16.24
C GLY A 40 -2.28 0.47 15.80
N ILE A 41 -3.03 0.24 14.70
CA ILE A 41 -3.47 -1.10 14.26
C ILE A 41 -2.29 -2.03 14.02
N TYR A 42 -1.23 -1.54 13.37
CA TYR A 42 -0.05 -2.35 13.08
C TYR A 42 0.63 -2.85 14.36
N GLN A 43 0.84 -1.98 15.33
CA GLN A 43 1.48 -2.30 16.61
C GLN A 43 0.63 -3.28 17.42
N LYS A 44 -0.69 -3.06 17.46
CA LYS A 44 -1.63 -3.98 18.11
C LYS A 44 -1.59 -5.37 17.49
N LYS A 45 -1.56 -5.43 16.15
CA LYS A 45 -1.42 -6.70 15.41
C LYS A 45 -0.14 -7.43 15.80
N LEU A 46 1.00 -6.76 15.79
CA LEU A 46 2.28 -7.37 16.16
C LEU A 46 2.27 -7.86 17.62
N LYS A 47 1.73 -7.05 18.53
CA LYS A 47 1.61 -7.42 19.94
C LYS A 47 0.70 -8.63 20.15
N ALA A 48 -0.42 -8.70 19.45
CA ALA A 48 -1.36 -9.84 19.54
C ALA A 48 -0.72 -11.16 19.05
N HIS A 49 0.23 -11.11 18.14
CA HIS A 49 0.92 -12.29 17.62
C HIS A 49 2.32 -12.52 18.24
N ALA A 50 2.67 -11.74 19.25
CA ALA A 50 3.93 -11.93 19.97
C ALA A 50 4.01 -13.35 20.55
N GLY A 51 5.11 -14.05 20.31
CA GLY A 51 5.29 -15.43 20.73
C GLY A 51 4.77 -16.50 19.76
N HIS A 52 4.01 -16.13 18.74
CA HIS A 52 3.61 -17.06 17.69
C HIS A 52 4.76 -17.43 16.77
N LYS A 53 4.56 -18.49 15.97
CA LYS A 53 5.55 -18.92 14.97
C LYS A 53 5.89 -17.76 14.04
N LYS A 54 7.17 -17.45 13.91
CA LYS A 54 7.65 -16.36 13.05
C LYS A 54 7.53 -16.74 11.58
N PHE A 55 7.09 -15.76 10.78
CA PHE A 55 7.19 -15.80 9.33
C PHE A 55 7.84 -14.49 8.88
N ILE A 56 9.06 -14.59 8.37
CA ILE A 56 9.81 -13.43 7.91
C ILE A 56 9.85 -13.44 6.39
N LEU A 57 9.24 -12.43 5.78
CA LEU A 57 9.35 -12.19 4.36
C LEU A 57 10.52 -11.23 4.13
N HIS A 58 11.55 -11.72 3.44
CA HIS A 58 12.63 -10.85 3.01
C HIS A 58 12.18 -9.97 1.84
N ASP A 59 12.25 -8.66 2.03
CA ASP A 59 11.88 -7.70 1.00
C ASP A 59 13.12 -7.26 0.22
N GLY A 60 13.12 -7.46 -1.10
CA GLY A 60 14.09 -6.82 -1.99
C GLY A 60 13.71 -5.34 -2.12
N PRO A 61 14.52 -4.42 -1.58
CA PRO A 61 14.19 -3.00 -1.60
C PRO A 61 14.34 -2.44 -3.02
N PRO A 62 13.45 -1.53 -3.44
CA PRO A 62 13.61 -0.81 -4.70
C PRO A 62 14.74 0.22 -4.60
N TYR A 63 15.37 0.53 -5.71
CA TYR A 63 16.32 1.63 -5.80
C TYR A 63 15.64 2.98 -5.53
N ALA A 64 16.30 3.83 -4.75
CA ALA A 64 15.82 5.19 -4.44
C ALA A 64 16.21 6.21 -5.53
N ASN A 65 16.11 5.84 -6.80
CA ASN A 65 16.60 6.62 -7.94
C ASN A 65 15.51 7.15 -8.88
N GLY A 66 14.25 7.02 -8.50
CA GLY A 66 13.15 7.47 -9.35
C GLY A 66 11.77 7.17 -8.79
N LYS A 67 10.76 7.44 -9.63
CA LYS A 67 9.35 7.19 -9.26
C LYS A 67 9.05 5.69 -9.29
N ILE A 68 8.19 5.26 -8.37
CA ILE A 68 7.66 3.89 -8.40
C ILE A 68 6.81 3.68 -9.65
N HIS A 69 6.88 2.47 -10.21
CA HIS A 69 6.13 2.06 -11.39
C HIS A 69 5.27 0.82 -11.11
N LEU A 70 4.46 0.42 -12.08
CA LEU A 70 3.50 -0.68 -11.92
C LEU A 70 4.16 -2.01 -11.46
N GLY A 71 5.39 -2.29 -11.87
CA GLY A 71 6.13 -3.46 -11.40
C GLY A 71 6.41 -3.43 -9.90
N HIS A 72 6.73 -2.26 -9.33
CA HIS A 72 6.85 -2.09 -7.89
C HIS A 72 5.50 -2.29 -7.19
N ALA A 73 4.42 -1.74 -7.75
CA ALA A 73 3.08 -1.90 -7.19
C ALA A 73 2.69 -3.38 -7.14
N LEU A 74 2.84 -4.13 -8.23
CA LEU A 74 2.56 -5.57 -8.27
C LEU A 74 3.37 -6.33 -7.21
N ASN A 75 4.68 -6.09 -7.16
CA ASN A 75 5.57 -6.75 -6.20
C ASN A 75 5.15 -6.49 -4.74
N LYS A 76 4.87 -5.22 -4.39
CA LYS A 76 4.50 -4.84 -3.03
C LYS A 76 3.10 -5.35 -2.65
N ILE A 77 2.14 -5.35 -3.56
CA ILE A 77 0.80 -5.89 -3.33
C ILE A 77 0.87 -7.39 -3.04
N LEU A 78 1.62 -8.17 -3.83
CA LEU A 78 1.78 -9.60 -3.58
C LEU A 78 2.40 -9.89 -2.23
N LYS A 79 3.43 -9.14 -1.84
CA LYS A 79 4.06 -9.26 -0.51
C LYS A 79 3.11 -8.88 0.61
N ASP A 80 2.33 -7.83 0.45
CA ASP A 80 1.32 -7.40 1.42
C ASP A 80 0.26 -8.48 1.64
N ILE A 81 -0.24 -9.09 0.56
CA ILE A 81 -1.19 -10.22 0.63
C ILE A 81 -0.60 -11.39 1.42
N ILE A 82 0.64 -11.78 1.13
CA ILE A 82 1.31 -12.90 1.82
C ILE A 82 1.46 -12.59 3.31
N VAL A 83 1.96 -11.41 3.66
CA VAL A 83 2.19 -11.02 5.06
C VAL A 83 0.86 -10.92 5.82
N LYS A 84 -0.17 -10.33 5.22
CA LYS A 84 -1.51 -10.26 5.81
C LYS A 84 -2.10 -11.65 6.02
N HIS A 85 -2.03 -12.52 5.03
CA HIS A 85 -2.50 -13.88 5.14
C HIS A 85 -1.79 -14.64 6.27
N LYS A 86 -0.47 -14.51 6.38
CA LYS A 86 0.29 -15.15 7.46
C LYS A 86 -0.10 -14.63 8.85
N ASN A 87 -0.30 -13.32 8.99
CA ASN A 87 -0.83 -12.77 10.25
C ASN A 87 -2.24 -13.30 10.55
N MET A 88 -3.14 -13.37 9.57
CA MET A 88 -4.50 -13.89 9.74
C MET A 88 -4.53 -15.38 10.09
N THR A 89 -3.52 -16.14 9.70
CA THR A 89 -3.34 -17.57 10.02
C THR A 89 -2.50 -17.82 11.28
N GLY A 90 -2.36 -16.81 12.14
CA GLY A 90 -1.76 -16.96 13.46
C GLY A 90 -0.23 -16.96 13.48
N HIS A 91 0.43 -16.36 12.51
CA HIS A 91 1.87 -16.18 12.55
C HIS A 91 2.25 -14.77 13.00
N TYR A 92 3.40 -14.65 13.66
CA TYR A 92 4.06 -13.37 13.85
C TYR A 92 4.78 -13.01 12.54
N ALA A 93 4.14 -12.19 11.72
CA ALA A 93 4.65 -11.80 10.40
C ALA A 93 4.79 -10.27 10.29
N PRO A 94 5.87 -9.68 10.80
CA PRO A 94 6.17 -8.29 10.59
C PRO A 94 6.57 -8.05 9.12
N TYR A 95 6.30 -6.86 8.62
CA TYR A 95 6.80 -6.39 7.34
C TYR A 95 7.68 -5.17 7.54
N VAL A 96 8.93 -5.27 7.15
CA VAL A 96 9.92 -4.20 7.28
C VAL A 96 10.36 -3.80 5.87
N PRO A 97 9.74 -2.77 5.29
CA PRO A 97 10.13 -2.26 3.98
C PRO A 97 11.45 -1.48 4.08
N GLY A 98 12.17 -1.40 2.97
CA GLY A 98 13.40 -0.63 2.87
C GLY A 98 13.56 -0.02 1.49
N TRP A 99 14.67 0.71 1.34
CA TRP A 99 15.13 1.28 0.07
C TRP A 99 16.57 0.87 -0.17
N ASP A 100 16.90 0.58 -1.43
CA ASP A 100 18.29 0.44 -1.86
C ASP A 100 18.82 1.83 -2.17
N THR A 101 19.73 2.30 -1.31
CA THR A 101 20.28 3.66 -1.36
C THR A 101 21.75 3.69 -1.78
N HIS A 102 22.30 2.54 -2.20
CA HIS A 102 23.71 2.43 -2.56
C HIS A 102 23.90 1.94 -3.99
N GLY A 103 25.12 2.19 -4.52
CA GLY A 103 25.55 1.70 -5.79
C GLY A 103 25.33 2.65 -6.97
N LEU A 104 25.87 2.23 -8.11
CA LEU A 104 25.93 3.02 -9.34
C LEU A 104 24.61 3.67 -9.78
N PRO A 105 23.43 3.01 -9.70
CA PRO A 105 22.18 3.63 -10.09
C PRO A 105 21.83 4.89 -9.28
N ILE A 106 22.14 4.90 -8.00
CA ILE A 106 21.89 6.04 -7.11
C ILE A 106 22.94 7.13 -7.34
N GLU A 107 24.21 6.73 -7.39
CA GLU A 107 25.33 7.64 -7.64
C GLU A 107 25.16 8.35 -9.00
N SER A 108 24.79 7.63 -10.05
CA SER A 108 24.52 8.21 -11.36
C SER A 108 23.36 9.20 -11.36
N ALA A 109 22.31 8.94 -10.58
CA ALA A 109 21.19 9.86 -10.44
C ALA A 109 21.64 11.17 -9.78
N ILE A 110 22.37 11.06 -8.67
CA ILE A 110 22.89 12.21 -7.93
C ILE A 110 23.88 13.01 -8.79
N LEU A 111 24.78 12.32 -9.51
CA LEU A 111 25.74 12.98 -10.38
C LEU A 111 25.07 13.76 -11.51
N LYS A 112 23.98 13.25 -12.06
CA LYS A 112 23.21 13.99 -13.07
C LYS A 112 22.58 15.25 -12.52
N ASP A 113 22.07 15.20 -11.30
CA ASP A 113 21.45 16.35 -10.64
C ASP A 113 22.49 17.34 -10.10
N CYS A 114 23.70 16.85 -9.76
CA CYS A 114 24.79 17.64 -9.19
C CYS A 114 25.86 18.06 -10.22
N LEU A 115 25.71 17.71 -11.48
CA LEU A 115 26.68 18.06 -12.56
C LEU A 115 26.93 19.57 -12.74
N LEU A 116 26.12 20.41 -12.13
CA LEU A 116 26.36 21.85 -12.05
C LEU A 116 27.55 22.23 -11.15
N TYR A 117 28.09 21.30 -10.37
CA TYR A 117 29.14 21.55 -9.36
C TYR A 117 30.47 20.82 -9.60
N THR A 118 30.52 19.89 -10.55
CA THR A 118 31.80 19.29 -10.92
C THR A 118 32.50 20.16 -11.97
N SER A 119 33.17 21.17 -11.49
CA SER A 119 34.25 21.78 -12.28
C SER A 119 35.25 20.68 -12.64
N PRO A 120 35.68 20.57 -13.90
CA PRO A 120 36.71 19.60 -14.27
C PRO A 120 37.95 19.90 -13.42
N SER A 121 38.43 18.85 -12.72
CA SER A 121 39.68 18.94 -11.97
C SER A 121 40.76 19.51 -12.89
N PRO A 122 41.46 20.58 -12.46
CA PRO A 122 42.58 21.05 -13.28
C PRO A 122 43.64 19.93 -13.29
N ARG A 123 44.04 19.59 -14.52
CA ARG A 123 45.20 18.70 -14.73
C ARG A 123 46.48 19.40 -14.35
#